data_d39b253eee172836fadf5fb4222993ac
#
_entry.id   d39b253eee172836fadf5fb4222993ac
#
_cell.length_a   1.000
_cell.length_b   1.000
_cell.length_c   1.000
_cell.angle_alpha   90.00
_cell.angle_beta   90.00
_cell.angle_gamma   90.00
#
_symmetry.space_group_name_H-M   'P 1'
#
loop_
_entity.id
_entity.type
_entity.pdbx_description
1 polymer ?
#
loop_
_entity_poly.entity_id
_entity_poly.type
_entity_poly.pdbx_seq_one_letter_code
_entity_poly.pdbx_strand_id
1 'polypeptide(L)'
;MVLAGIALVGCSQQHGVEAPDPQTILQAIPVADSAKYEHIRDMRKWQNPYLIVRADGVALYDSADSAEIILKTEELLPALAKLPASNWPYGRVVAAQESGITSSETERIAIRRNKGIVGGMLEGAHIVVTWVPSA
;
A
#
# COMPACT_ATOMS: atom_id res chain seq x y z
N MET A 1 16.44 41.50 23.48
CA MET A 1 16.23 41.10 23.24
C MET A 1 15.85 40.12 23.03
N VAL A 2 15.69 39.85 23.16
CA VAL A 2 15.33 39.03 22.93
C VAL A 2 14.99 38.45 22.16
N LEU A 3 14.88 38.53 21.94
CA LEU A 3 14.52 38.01 21.19
C LEU A 3 14.88 37.06 20.75
N ALA A 4 15.01 37.04 20.82
CA ALA A 4 15.75 36.24 20.41
C ALA A 4 15.25 34.96 20.34
N GLY A 5 15.05 34.55 21.21
CA GLY A 5 14.75 33.24 21.19
C GLY A 5 13.83 32.87 20.26
N ILE A 6 13.23 33.48 20.06
CA ILE A 6 12.41 33.23 19.20
C ILE A 6 12.71 32.49 18.22
N ALA A 7 13.39 32.86 17.75
CA ALA A 7 13.73 32.23 16.65
C ALA A 7 13.58 30.79 16.75
N LEU A 8 14.03 30.30 17.55
CA LEU A 8 14.01 29.01 17.57
C LEU A 8 12.83 28.45 17.45
N VAL A 9 12.11 29.02 17.92
CA VAL A 9 10.91 28.60 17.81
C VAL A 9 10.65 28.20 16.55
N GLY A 10 10.82 29.02 15.78
CA GLY A 10 10.47 28.77 14.50
C GLY A 10 10.96 27.49 14.08
N CYS A 11 12.03 27.21 14.37
CA CYS A 11 12.57 26.08 13.92
C CYS A 11 11.79 24.94 14.24
N SER A 12 11.42 24.78 15.35
CA SER A 12 10.80 23.60 15.64
C SER A 12 9.52 23.51 14.97
N GLN A 13 8.90 24.51 14.80
CA GLN A 13 7.71 24.39 14.19
C GLN A 13 7.74 24.00 12.89
N GLN A 14 8.73 24.10 12.27
CA GLN A 14 8.76 23.69 10.99
C GLN A 14 8.41 22.32 10.86
N HIS A 15 8.43 21.55 11.83
CA HIS A 15 8.11 20.22 11.64
C HIS A 15 6.69 20.09 11.27
N GLY A 16 5.92 21.00 11.58
CA GLY A 16 4.53 20.90 11.26
C GLY A 16 4.25 20.85 9.80
N VAL A 17 5.20 21.25 9.00
CA VAL A 17 4.94 21.26 7.61
C VAL A 17 5.34 19.99 6.94
N GLU A 18 5.74 19.01 7.68
CA GLU A 18 6.13 17.80 7.03
C GLU A 18 4.96 17.04 6.50
N ALA A 19 5.19 16.15 5.59
CA ALA A 19 4.14 15.39 4.97
C ALA A 19 3.36 14.61 6.02
N PRO A 20 2.06 14.44 5.84
CA PRO A 20 1.27 13.66 6.76
C PRO A 20 1.72 12.22 6.79
N ASP A 21 1.48 11.55 7.91
CA ASP A 21 1.77 10.17 8.06
C ASP A 21 0.99 9.35 7.04
N PRO A 22 1.57 8.34 6.42
CA PRO A 22 0.85 7.53 5.42
C PRO A 22 -0.47 6.98 5.92
N GLN A 23 -0.55 6.55 7.19
CA GLN A 23 -1.81 6.03 7.68
C GLN A 23 -2.87 7.10 7.75
N THR A 24 -2.51 8.33 8.08
CA THR A 24 -3.47 9.42 8.10
C THR A 24 -4.02 9.67 6.70
N ILE A 25 -3.14 9.64 5.68
CA ILE A 25 -3.58 9.85 4.32
C ILE A 25 -4.51 8.72 3.90
N LEU A 26 -4.15 7.47 4.23
CA LEU A 26 -4.96 6.34 3.83
C LEU A 26 -6.31 6.32 4.51
N GLN A 27 -6.40 6.82 5.74
CA GLN A 27 -7.69 6.86 6.43
C GLN A 27 -8.66 7.86 5.80
N ALA A 28 -8.20 8.76 4.96
CA ALA A 28 -9.08 9.67 4.25
C ALA A 28 -9.79 8.98 3.09
N ILE A 29 -9.33 7.79 2.70
CA ILE A 29 -9.99 7.02 1.65
C ILE A 29 -11.20 6.31 2.29
N PRO A 30 -12.34 6.29 1.63
CA PRO A 30 -13.53 5.68 2.24
C PRO A 30 -13.33 4.20 2.56
N VAL A 31 -14.11 3.69 3.49
CA VAL A 31 -14.08 2.28 3.83
C VAL A 31 -14.42 1.45 2.60
N ALA A 32 -13.86 0.27 2.51
CA ALA A 32 -14.11 -0.62 1.36
C ALA A 32 -15.59 -0.90 1.20
N ASP A 33 -16.07 -0.86 -0.03
CA ASP A 33 -17.46 -1.13 -0.34
C ASP A 33 -17.51 -2.42 -1.15
N SER A 34 -17.78 -3.54 -0.51
CA SER A 34 -17.71 -4.83 -1.17
C SER A 34 -18.67 -4.95 -2.34
N ALA A 35 -19.78 -4.23 -2.32
CA ALA A 35 -20.72 -4.29 -3.42
C ALA A 35 -20.09 -3.83 -4.74
N LYS A 36 -19.04 -3.03 -4.67
CA LYS A 36 -18.40 -2.53 -5.87
C LYS A 36 -17.40 -3.51 -6.46
N TYR A 37 -16.94 -4.51 -5.70
CA TYR A 37 -15.89 -5.35 -6.23
C TYR A 37 -16.10 -6.86 -6.00
N GLU A 38 -17.02 -7.25 -5.14
CA GLU A 38 -17.15 -8.66 -4.80
C GLU A 38 -17.51 -9.53 -5.98
N HIS A 39 -18.12 -8.95 -7.03
CA HIS A 39 -18.51 -9.71 -8.22
C HIS A 39 -17.40 -9.82 -9.26
N ILE A 40 -16.25 -9.15 -9.06
CA ILE A 40 -15.20 -9.16 -10.04
C ILE A 40 -14.48 -10.50 -10.01
N ARG A 41 -14.51 -11.22 -11.13
CA ARG A 41 -13.80 -12.48 -11.26
C ARG A 41 -12.56 -12.32 -12.13
N ASP A 42 -12.64 -11.41 -13.12
CA ASP A 42 -11.55 -11.18 -14.04
C ASP A 42 -10.71 -10.04 -13.47
N MET A 43 -9.52 -10.37 -12.96
CA MET A 43 -8.69 -9.38 -12.28
C MET A 43 -8.15 -8.31 -13.22
N ARG A 44 -8.27 -8.50 -14.53
CA ARG A 44 -7.91 -7.43 -15.45
C ARG A 44 -8.90 -6.26 -15.33
N LYS A 45 -10.06 -6.50 -14.70
CA LYS A 45 -11.05 -5.45 -14.51
C LYS A 45 -10.92 -4.79 -13.13
N TRP A 46 -9.95 -5.21 -12.33
CA TRP A 46 -9.76 -4.67 -11.00
C TRP A 46 -9.16 -3.27 -11.12
N GLN A 47 -9.79 -2.29 -10.49
CA GLN A 47 -9.38 -0.90 -10.65
C GLN A 47 -8.70 -0.29 -9.43
N ASN A 48 -8.72 -0.98 -8.29
CA ASN A 48 -7.98 -0.53 -7.11
C ASN A 48 -6.53 -1.02 -7.20
N PRO A 49 -5.68 -0.66 -6.27
CA PRO A 49 -4.29 -1.12 -6.32
C PRO A 49 -4.20 -2.64 -6.25
N TYR A 50 -3.22 -3.19 -6.90
CA TYR A 50 -3.01 -4.63 -6.98
C TYR A 50 -1.58 -4.93 -6.56
N LEU A 51 -1.41 -5.91 -5.70
CA LEU A 51 -0.10 -6.26 -5.17
C LEU A 51 0.30 -7.67 -5.55
N ILE A 52 1.59 -7.86 -5.82
CA ILE A 52 2.13 -9.21 -5.99
C ILE A 52 3.25 -9.34 -4.98
N VAL A 53 3.09 -10.27 -4.02
CA VAL A 53 4.09 -10.51 -3.01
C VAL A 53 5.19 -11.37 -3.61
N ARG A 54 6.43 -10.90 -3.50
CA ARG A 54 7.59 -11.52 -4.10
C ARG A 54 8.62 -11.88 -3.03
N ALA A 55 9.60 -12.66 -3.40
CA ALA A 55 10.68 -13.00 -2.48
C ALA A 55 11.50 -11.77 -2.11
N ASP A 56 11.63 -10.80 -3.02
CA ASP A 56 12.42 -9.60 -2.79
C ASP A 56 11.59 -8.40 -2.33
N GLY A 57 10.31 -8.60 -2.06
CA GLY A 57 9.46 -7.50 -1.59
C GLY A 57 8.05 -7.61 -2.09
N VAL A 58 7.50 -6.53 -2.59
CA VAL A 58 6.13 -6.51 -3.08
C VAL A 58 6.08 -5.62 -4.33
N ALA A 59 5.40 -6.09 -5.36
CA ALA A 59 5.20 -5.28 -6.54
C ALA A 59 3.85 -4.60 -6.43
N LEU A 60 3.80 -3.31 -6.68
CA LEU A 60 2.57 -2.54 -6.68
C LEU A 60 2.22 -2.20 -8.10
N TYR A 61 1.05 -2.62 -8.54
CA TYR A 61 0.54 -2.26 -9.84
C TYR A 61 -0.47 -1.14 -9.70
N ASP A 62 -0.28 -0.10 -10.51
CA ASP A 62 -1.23 0.99 -10.60
C ASP A 62 -1.98 0.74 -11.89
N SER A 63 -3.25 0.35 -11.79
CA SER A 63 -4.02 0.00 -12.97
C SER A 63 -4.22 1.18 -13.91
N ALA A 64 -4.19 2.39 -13.40
CA ALA A 64 -4.40 3.56 -14.24
C ALA A 64 -3.26 3.75 -15.23
N ASP A 65 -2.03 3.47 -14.81
CA ASP A 65 -0.89 3.66 -15.67
C ASP A 65 -0.31 2.35 -16.17
N SER A 66 -0.82 1.24 -15.76
CA SER A 66 -0.28 -0.07 -16.05
C SER A 66 1.17 -0.15 -15.63
N ALA A 67 1.53 0.62 -14.62
CA ALA A 67 2.91 0.68 -14.14
C ALA A 67 3.11 -0.27 -13.00
N GLU A 68 4.31 -0.85 -12.91
CA GLU A 68 4.64 -1.74 -11.81
C GLU A 68 5.83 -1.17 -11.07
N ILE A 69 5.76 -1.09 -9.75
CA ILE A 69 6.84 -0.60 -8.93
C ILE A 69 7.21 -1.71 -7.97
N ILE A 70 8.49 -2.05 -7.90
CA ILE A 70 8.96 -3.06 -6.96
C ILE A 70 9.41 -2.35 -5.69
N LEU A 71 8.84 -2.75 -4.55
CA LEU A 71 9.07 -2.09 -3.29
C LEU A 71 9.60 -3.07 -2.25
N LYS A 72 10.33 -2.56 -1.27
CA LYS A 72 10.55 -3.33 -0.06
C LYS A 72 9.26 -3.27 0.74
N THR A 73 9.04 -4.24 1.61
CA THR A 73 7.76 -4.28 2.34
C THR A 73 7.52 -2.99 3.12
N GLU A 74 8.57 -2.41 3.73
CA GLU A 74 8.39 -1.19 4.52
C GLU A 74 8.06 0.02 3.68
N GLU A 75 8.21 -0.05 2.35
CA GLU A 75 7.88 1.05 1.48
C GLU A 75 6.43 1.00 0.98
N LEU A 76 5.71 -0.05 1.34
CA LEU A 76 4.37 -0.26 0.78
C LEU A 76 3.35 0.80 1.21
N LEU A 77 3.22 1.05 2.50
CA LEU A 77 2.21 2.01 2.94
C LEU A 77 2.50 3.43 2.43
N PRO A 78 3.75 3.90 2.46
CA PRO A 78 4.02 5.21 1.87
C PRO A 78 3.70 5.25 0.38
N ALA A 79 3.96 4.18 -0.36
CA ALA A 79 3.67 4.16 -1.78
C ALA A 79 2.16 4.18 -2.04
N LEU A 80 1.39 3.41 -1.25
CA LEU A 80 -0.06 3.42 -1.40
C LEU A 80 -0.63 4.79 -1.07
N ALA A 81 -0.07 5.47 -0.07
CA ALA A 81 -0.56 6.78 0.31
C ALA A 81 -0.28 7.85 -0.75
N LYS A 82 0.68 7.61 -1.65
CA LYS A 82 0.97 8.56 -2.69
C LYS A 82 0.07 8.41 -3.90
N LEU A 83 -0.70 7.35 -3.97
CA LEU A 83 -1.60 7.16 -5.10
C LEU A 83 -2.74 8.18 -5.03
N PRO A 84 -3.18 8.70 -6.17
CA PRO A 84 -4.32 9.62 -6.15
C PRO A 84 -5.58 8.95 -5.61
N ALA A 85 -6.47 9.74 -5.04
CA ALA A 85 -7.72 9.20 -4.51
C ALA A 85 -8.50 8.45 -5.58
N SER A 86 -8.36 8.85 -6.83
CA SER A 86 -9.08 8.18 -7.92
C SER A 86 -8.63 6.75 -8.16
N ASN A 87 -7.50 6.33 -7.56
CA ASN A 87 -7.04 4.95 -7.70
C ASN A 87 -7.73 4.02 -6.72
N TRP A 88 -8.65 4.54 -5.91
CA TRP A 88 -9.35 3.75 -4.91
C TRP A 88 -10.87 3.78 -5.11
N PRO A 89 -11.35 3.43 -6.31
CA PRO A 89 -12.80 3.53 -6.56
C PRO A 89 -13.64 2.61 -5.68
N TYR A 90 -13.06 1.54 -5.12
CA TYR A 90 -13.81 0.63 -4.27
C TYR A 90 -13.61 0.93 -2.77
N GLY A 91 -12.91 2.01 -2.43
CA GLY A 91 -12.55 2.30 -1.05
C GLY A 91 -11.25 1.61 -0.67
N ARG A 92 -11.02 1.45 0.63
CA ARG A 92 -9.75 0.92 1.12
C ARG A 92 -9.69 -0.60 0.98
N VAL A 93 -9.45 -1.07 -0.23
CA VAL A 93 -9.28 -2.48 -0.51
C VAL A 93 -8.25 -2.65 -1.62
N VAL A 94 -7.40 -3.63 -1.47
CA VAL A 94 -6.43 -3.97 -2.50
C VAL A 94 -6.60 -5.44 -2.83
N ALA A 95 -6.24 -5.83 -4.05
CA ALA A 95 -6.13 -7.24 -4.39
C ALA A 95 -4.68 -7.62 -4.26
N ALA A 96 -4.40 -8.82 -3.85
CA ALA A 96 -3.02 -9.27 -3.68
C ALA A 96 -2.89 -10.74 -4.05
N GLN A 97 -1.74 -11.10 -4.58
CA GLN A 97 -1.45 -12.50 -4.84
C GLN A 97 0.01 -12.77 -4.54
N GLU A 98 0.36 -14.03 -4.37
CA GLU A 98 1.74 -14.40 -4.21
C GLU A 98 2.33 -14.63 -5.58
N SER A 99 3.59 -14.29 -5.76
CA SER A 99 4.25 -14.58 -7.03
C SER A 99 4.28 -16.10 -7.23
N GLY A 100 3.81 -16.54 -8.37
CA GLY A 100 3.80 -17.97 -8.69
C GLY A 100 5.07 -18.42 -9.35
N ILE A 101 5.97 -17.52 -9.69
CA ILE A 101 7.17 -17.86 -10.41
C ILE A 101 8.29 -18.02 -9.42
N THR A 102 8.52 -19.25 -8.95
CA THR A 102 9.61 -19.50 -8.05
C THR A 102 10.00 -20.94 -8.19
N SER A 103 11.29 -21.20 -8.17
CA SER A 103 11.80 -22.55 -8.30
C SER A 103 12.53 -23.01 -7.07
N SER A 104 12.66 -22.21 -6.05
CA SER A 104 13.44 -22.58 -4.88
C SER A 104 12.63 -22.52 -3.61
N GLU A 105 13.03 -23.37 -2.67
CA GLU A 105 12.38 -23.37 -1.38
C GLU A 105 12.68 -22.07 -0.65
N THR A 106 13.88 -21.56 -0.81
CA THR A 106 14.27 -20.29 -0.16
C THR A 106 13.35 -19.16 -0.61
N GLU A 107 13.05 -19.10 -1.91
CA GLU A 107 12.15 -18.06 -2.39
C GLU A 107 10.74 -18.27 -1.88
N ARG A 108 10.27 -19.51 -1.80
CA ARG A 108 8.92 -19.75 -1.29
C ARG A 108 8.79 -19.33 0.16
N ILE A 109 9.83 -19.57 0.97
CA ILE A 109 9.83 -19.16 2.36
C ILE A 109 9.82 -17.62 2.45
N ALA A 110 10.62 -16.95 1.61
CA ALA A 110 10.67 -15.49 1.61
C ALA A 110 9.32 -14.89 1.21
N ILE A 111 8.65 -15.47 0.21
CA ILE A 111 7.36 -15.00 -0.22
C ILE A 111 6.34 -15.16 0.91
N ARG A 112 6.36 -16.30 1.59
CA ARG A 112 5.42 -16.54 2.66
C ARG A 112 5.63 -15.57 3.81
N ARG A 113 6.90 -15.28 4.12
CA ARG A 113 7.21 -14.32 5.16
C ARG A 113 6.73 -12.93 4.75
N ASN A 114 6.99 -12.53 3.52
CA ASN A 114 6.59 -11.22 3.05
C ASN A 114 5.06 -11.09 2.98
N LYS A 115 4.37 -12.20 2.67
CA LYS A 115 2.92 -12.19 2.67
C LYS A 115 2.38 -11.88 4.06
N GLY A 116 2.97 -12.47 5.10
CA GLY A 116 2.56 -12.18 6.46
C GLY A 116 2.82 -10.75 6.85
N ILE A 117 3.98 -10.19 6.44
CA ILE A 117 4.31 -8.80 6.75
C ILE A 117 3.35 -7.86 6.04
N VAL A 118 3.13 -8.07 4.75
CA VAL A 118 2.24 -7.23 3.95
C VAL A 118 0.82 -7.28 4.50
N GLY A 119 0.33 -8.50 4.80
CA GLY A 119 -1.02 -8.65 5.33
C GLY A 119 -1.20 -7.93 6.65
N GLY A 120 -0.21 -8.04 7.54
CA GLY A 120 -0.27 -7.37 8.83
C GLY A 120 -0.24 -5.85 8.70
N MET A 121 0.59 -5.33 7.78
CA MET A 121 0.67 -3.90 7.56
C MET A 121 -0.65 -3.36 7.03
N LEU A 122 -1.26 -4.06 6.09
CA LEU A 122 -2.51 -3.60 5.50
C LEU A 122 -3.64 -3.67 6.52
N GLU A 123 -3.67 -4.73 7.32
CA GLU A 123 -4.68 -4.85 8.34
C GLU A 123 -4.52 -3.72 9.36
N GLY A 124 -3.31 -3.41 9.76
CA GLY A 124 -3.06 -2.33 10.70
C GLY A 124 -3.47 -0.97 10.15
N ALA A 125 -3.48 -0.82 8.83
CA ALA A 125 -3.92 0.41 8.19
C ALA A 125 -5.41 0.38 7.83
N HIS A 126 -6.13 -0.68 8.25
CA HIS A 126 -7.55 -0.85 7.97
C HIS A 126 -7.84 -0.92 6.46
N ILE A 127 -6.95 -1.56 5.72
CA ILE A 127 -7.15 -1.79 4.30
C ILE A 127 -7.51 -3.27 4.12
N VAL A 128 -8.63 -3.52 3.47
CA VAL A 128 -9.07 -4.88 3.21
C VAL A 128 -8.20 -5.49 2.13
N VAL A 129 -7.83 -6.74 2.28
CA VAL A 129 -7.05 -7.44 1.27
C VAL A 129 -7.88 -8.56 0.68
N THR A 130 -8.01 -8.55 -0.66
CA THR A 130 -8.66 -9.65 -1.35
C THR A 130 -7.53 -10.48 -1.94
N TRP A 131 -7.29 -11.67 -1.37
CA TRP A 131 -6.23 -12.53 -1.85
C TRP A 131 -6.74 -13.33 -3.05
N VAL A 132 -5.99 -13.26 -4.15
CA VAL A 132 -6.37 -14.01 -5.33
C VAL A 132 -5.37 -15.14 -5.54
N PRO A 133 -5.80 -16.25 -6.13
CA PRO A 133 -4.89 -17.36 -6.33
C PRO A 133 -3.74 -17.00 -7.27
N SER A 134 -2.57 -17.59 -7.04
CA SER A 134 -1.47 -17.41 -7.94
C SER A 134 -1.78 -18.09 -9.26
N ALA A 135 -1.29 -17.50 -10.30
CA ALA A 135 -1.55 -18.07 -11.62
C ALA A 135 -0.59 -19.22 -11.91
#